data_9a51538a619ddc665cc83f8020c7230c
#
_entry.id   9a51538a619ddc665cc83f8020c7230c
#
_cell.length_a   1.000
_cell.length_b   1.000
_cell.length_c   1.000
_cell.angle_alpha   90.00
_cell.angle_beta   90.00
_cell.angle_gamma   90.00
#
_symmetry.space_group_name_H-M   'P 1'
#
loop_
_entity.id
_entity.type
_entity.pdbx_description
1 polymer ?
#
loop_
_entity_poly.entity_id
_entity_poly.type
_entity_poly.pdbx_seq_one_letter_code
_entity_poly.pdbx_strand_id
1 'polypeptide(L)'
;CRQVLKLRKDLSLVGVDINKYLLTEGGKIAQNENFKVHTFFINNTQPTESNLKPNELCLSYSDATDISFPDNFFDAVYSVTVLEECDAQKSIAEIKRVLKPGGVAGIVVRALDAPQWWNIKVSDSVNKIISVPPQMVSPKGVADMSLYEKIKLANFKNILSYPFWFTASSGNNSYIYDMYYGRARQLLNNKQQEEFDKEIKNVNEKSQSILSVPLHCCIGYK
;
A
#
# COMPACT_ATOMS: atom_id res chain seq x y z
N CYS A 1 -3.51 -7.85 -4.50
CA CYS A 1 -3.56 -9.15 -5.22
C CYS A 1 -4.68 -9.17 -6.27
N ARG A 2 -5.97 -8.99 -5.91
CA ARG A 2 -7.13 -9.15 -6.82
C ARG A 2 -7.05 -8.30 -8.10
N GLN A 3 -6.67 -7.02 -8.00
CA GLN A 3 -6.54 -6.15 -9.17
C GLN A 3 -5.43 -6.62 -10.13
N VAL A 4 -4.36 -7.18 -9.60
CA VAL A 4 -3.29 -7.75 -10.43
C VAL A 4 -3.82 -8.95 -11.23
N LEU A 5 -4.56 -9.87 -10.59
CA LEU A 5 -5.16 -11.02 -11.28
C LEU A 5 -6.22 -10.62 -12.32
N LYS A 6 -6.97 -9.51 -12.09
CA LYS A 6 -7.90 -8.99 -13.11
C LYS A 6 -7.17 -8.57 -14.40
N LEU A 7 -5.96 -8.02 -14.25
CA LEU A 7 -5.16 -7.52 -15.36
C LEU A 7 -4.24 -8.60 -15.98
N ARG A 8 -3.79 -9.58 -15.17
CA ARG A 8 -2.80 -10.58 -15.54
C ARG A 8 -3.24 -11.96 -15.08
N LYS A 9 -4.08 -12.60 -15.88
CA LYS A 9 -4.62 -13.95 -15.63
C LYS A 9 -3.58 -15.07 -15.80
N ASP A 10 -2.45 -14.76 -16.38
CA ASP A 10 -1.30 -15.65 -16.56
C ASP A 10 -0.46 -15.80 -15.29
N LEU A 11 -0.66 -14.94 -14.28
CA LEU A 11 0.08 -14.97 -13.03
C LEU A 11 -0.56 -15.90 -12.00
N SER A 12 0.30 -16.49 -11.17
CA SER A 12 -0.06 -17.11 -9.88
C SER A 12 0.31 -16.13 -8.77
N LEU A 13 -0.60 -15.85 -7.85
CA LEU A 13 -0.33 -14.88 -6.80
C LEU A 13 -0.36 -15.53 -5.42
N VAL A 14 0.60 -15.10 -4.59
CA VAL A 14 0.60 -15.35 -3.15
C VAL A 14 0.42 -14.03 -2.43
N GLY A 15 -0.65 -13.91 -1.64
CA GLY A 15 -0.84 -12.82 -0.70
C GLY A 15 -0.40 -13.25 0.69
N VAL A 16 0.47 -12.47 1.31
CA VAL A 16 0.90 -12.68 2.69
C VAL A 16 0.51 -11.52 3.58
N ASP A 17 0.13 -11.83 4.81
CA ASP A 17 -0.18 -10.85 5.84
C ASP A 17 0.03 -11.48 7.22
N ILE A 18 0.41 -10.66 8.20
CA ILE A 18 0.52 -11.07 9.62
C ILE A 18 -0.86 -11.09 10.29
N ASN A 19 -1.87 -10.48 9.69
CA ASN A 19 -3.22 -10.40 10.22
C ASN A 19 -4.14 -11.44 9.56
N LYS A 20 -4.41 -12.52 10.29
CA LYS A 20 -5.28 -13.61 9.81
C LYS A 20 -6.70 -13.15 9.47
N TYR A 21 -7.21 -12.12 10.15
CA TYR A 21 -8.52 -11.52 9.83
C TYR A 21 -8.52 -10.90 8.44
N LEU A 22 -7.49 -10.11 8.09
CA LEU A 22 -7.37 -9.50 6.77
C LEU A 22 -7.20 -10.55 5.66
N LEU A 23 -6.46 -11.63 5.92
CA LEU A 23 -6.37 -12.76 5.00
C LEU A 23 -7.73 -13.41 4.77
N THR A 24 -8.51 -13.62 5.84
CA THR A 24 -9.84 -14.23 5.76
C THR A 24 -10.81 -13.37 4.96
N GLU A 25 -10.92 -12.08 5.28
CA GLU A 25 -11.83 -11.15 4.60
C GLU A 25 -11.38 -10.89 3.14
N GLY A 26 -10.08 -10.74 2.92
CA GLY A 26 -9.51 -10.63 1.58
C GLY A 26 -9.81 -11.86 0.70
N GLY A 27 -9.78 -13.04 1.29
CA GLY A 27 -10.15 -14.31 0.64
C GLY A 27 -11.63 -14.35 0.25
N LYS A 28 -12.54 -14.00 1.16
CA LYS A 28 -13.98 -13.92 0.89
C LYS A 28 -14.29 -12.94 -0.25
N ILE A 29 -13.68 -11.76 -0.22
CA ILE A 29 -13.88 -10.75 -1.28
C ILE A 29 -13.36 -11.28 -2.63
N ALA A 30 -12.22 -11.97 -2.65
CA ALA A 30 -11.68 -12.56 -3.87
C ALA A 30 -12.61 -13.67 -4.42
N GLN A 31 -13.15 -14.52 -3.55
CA GLN A 31 -14.14 -15.55 -3.94
C GLN A 31 -15.42 -14.93 -4.51
N ASN A 32 -15.93 -13.87 -3.91
CA ASN A 32 -17.10 -13.13 -4.42
C ASN A 32 -16.83 -12.47 -5.80
N GLU A 33 -15.58 -12.22 -6.14
CA GLU A 33 -15.12 -11.76 -7.45
C GLU A 33 -14.79 -12.91 -8.41
N ASN A 34 -15.18 -14.14 -8.08
CA ASN A 34 -14.98 -15.38 -8.84
C ASN A 34 -13.51 -15.81 -9.01
N PHE A 35 -12.61 -15.41 -8.10
CA PHE A 35 -11.28 -15.97 -8.07
C PHE A 35 -11.26 -17.28 -7.29
N LYS A 36 -10.48 -18.24 -7.76
CA LYS A 36 -10.16 -19.44 -6.98
C LYS A 36 -9.11 -19.10 -5.93
N VAL A 37 -9.48 -19.29 -4.65
CA VAL A 37 -8.66 -18.92 -3.50
C VAL A 37 -8.29 -20.16 -2.70
N HIS A 38 -6.99 -20.29 -2.42
CA HIS A 38 -6.43 -21.30 -1.54
C HIS A 38 -5.92 -20.64 -0.26
N THR A 39 -6.30 -21.17 0.89
CA THR A 39 -5.92 -20.63 2.21
C THR A 39 -4.98 -21.58 2.92
N PHE A 40 -3.74 -21.15 3.15
CA PHE A 40 -2.70 -21.94 3.83
C PHE A 40 -2.52 -21.55 5.30
N PHE A 41 -2.94 -20.37 5.68
CA PHE A 41 -2.78 -19.86 7.05
C PHE A 41 -3.65 -20.56 8.10
N ILE A 42 -4.70 -21.29 7.70
CA ILE A 42 -5.60 -22.02 8.60
C ILE A 42 -4.84 -23.18 9.26
N ASN A 43 -4.04 -23.90 8.50
CA ASN A 43 -3.29 -25.08 8.96
C ASN A 43 -1.80 -24.78 9.20
N ASN A 44 -1.40 -23.50 9.25
CA ASN A 44 0.00 -23.07 9.37
C ASN A 44 0.93 -23.75 8.33
N THR A 45 0.43 -23.99 7.15
CA THR A 45 1.19 -24.53 6.02
C THR A 45 1.57 -23.40 5.06
N GLN A 46 2.56 -23.67 4.20
CA GLN A 46 2.95 -22.75 3.14
C GLN A 46 2.64 -23.37 1.78
N PRO A 47 2.21 -22.57 0.79
CA PRO A 47 2.06 -23.06 -0.57
C PRO A 47 3.44 -23.46 -1.12
N THR A 48 3.45 -24.56 -1.86
CA THR A 48 4.59 -25.01 -2.65
C THR A 48 4.40 -24.55 -4.11
N GLU A 49 5.40 -24.68 -4.95
CA GLU A 49 5.29 -24.37 -6.38
C GLU A 49 4.14 -25.11 -7.06
N SER A 50 3.86 -26.36 -6.67
CA SER A 50 2.76 -27.14 -7.22
C SER A 50 1.37 -26.61 -6.89
N ASN A 51 1.24 -25.75 -5.87
CA ASN A 51 -0.01 -25.09 -5.50
C ASN A 51 -0.25 -23.80 -6.31
N LEU A 52 0.80 -23.27 -6.96
CA LEU A 52 0.74 -22.01 -7.68
C LEU A 52 0.26 -22.23 -9.11
N LYS A 53 -1.00 -21.91 -9.37
CA LYS A 53 -1.60 -22.02 -10.70
C LYS A 53 -1.99 -20.65 -11.24
N PRO A 54 -1.88 -20.43 -12.56
CA PRO A 54 -2.32 -19.20 -13.20
C PRO A 54 -3.77 -18.85 -12.84
N ASN A 55 -4.02 -17.56 -12.62
CA ASN A 55 -5.33 -17.00 -12.24
C ASN A 55 -5.86 -17.49 -10.88
N GLU A 56 -5.02 -18.05 -10.02
CA GLU A 56 -5.39 -18.48 -8.67
C GLU A 56 -4.65 -17.60 -7.61
N LEU A 57 -5.30 -17.40 -6.46
CA LEU A 57 -4.79 -16.66 -5.32
C LEU A 57 -4.52 -17.62 -4.17
N CYS A 58 -3.28 -17.70 -3.73
CA CYS A 58 -2.91 -18.35 -2.48
C CYS A 58 -2.78 -17.31 -1.37
N LEU A 59 -3.37 -17.54 -0.21
CA LEU A 59 -3.25 -16.68 0.96
C LEU A 59 -2.52 -17.42 2.08
N SER A 60 -1.47 -16.80 2.61
CA SER A 60 -0.59 -17.38 3.61
C SER A 60 -0.27 -16.39 4.73
N TYR A 61 -0.14 -16.89 5.95
CA TYR A 61 0.32 -16.11 7.09
C TYR A 61 1.84 -15.94 7.01
N SER A 62 2.31 -14.69 7.09
CA SER A 62 3.74 -14.40 7.14
C SER A 62 4.01 -12.99 7.66
N ASP A 63 5.08 -12.83 8.42
CA ASP A 63 5.63 -11.53 8.79
C ASP A 63 6.50 -11.00 7.63
N ALA A 64 6.36 -9.71 7.30
CA ALA A 64 7.18 -9.08 6.28
C ALA A 64 8.67 -9.04 6.63
N THR A 65 9.02 -9.14 7.93
CA THR A 65 10.40 -9.18 8.44
C THR A 65 10.98 -10.59 8.57
N ASP A 66 10.16 -11.61 8.31
CA ASP A 66 10.51 -13.03 8.32
C ASP A 66 9.54 -13.79 7.40
N ILE A 67 9.75 -13.65 6.10
CA ILE A 67 8.85 -14.20 5.09
C ILE A 67 8.99 -15.72 5.04
N SER A 68 7.91 -16.43 5.38
CA SER A 68 7.86 -17.89 5.51
C SER A 68 7.89 -18.63 4.15
N PHE A 69 8.79 -18.23 3.26
CA PHE A 69 9.05 -18.85 1.97
C PHE A 69 10.55 -19.06 1.76
N PRO A 70 10.96 -20.08 0.99
CA PRO A 70 12.39 -20.36 0.75
C PRO A 70 13.04 -19.25 -0.08
N ASP A 71 14.38 -19.24 -0.08
CA ASP A 71 15.18 -18.38 -0.95
C ASP A 71 14.85 -18.64 -2.42
N ASN A 72 14.85 -17.58 -3.23
CA ASN A 72 14.70 -17.69 -4.69
C ASN A 72 13.39 -18.36 -5.15
N PHE A 73 12.29 -18.06 -4.47
CA PHE A 73 10.99 -18.67 -4.74
C PHE A 73 10.15 -17.87 -5.74
N PHE A 74 10.12 -16.54 -5.63
CA PHE A 74 9.25 -15.67 -6.43
C PHE A 74 9.97 -15.01 -7.60
N ASP A 75 9.27 -14.87 -8.74
CA ASP A 75 9.75 -14.11 -9.89
C ASP A 75 9.59 -12.60 -9.65
N ALA A 76 8.57 -12.21 -8.90
CA ALA A 76 8.30 -10.82 -8.54
C ALA A 76 7.69 -10.73 -7.14
N VAL A 77 8.02 -9.67 -6.41
CA VAL A 77 7.40 -9.32 -5.12
C VAL A 77 6.99 -7.86 -5.17
N TYR A 78 5.77 -7.56 -4.71
CA TYR A 78 5.37 -6.17 -4.50
C TYR A 78 4.85 -5.95 -3.08
N SER A 79 5.13 -4.78 -2.54
CA SER A 79 4.71 -4.32 -1.22
C SER A 79 4.14 -2.91 -1.33
N VAL A 80 2.94 -2.69 -0.80
CA VAL A 80 2.27 -1.38 -0.87
C VAL A 80 1.82 -0.99 0.53
N THR A 81 2.37 0.09 1.06
CA THR A 81 2.07 0.65 2.39
C THR A 81 2.20 -0.35 3.54
N VAL A 82 3.25 -1.18 3.50
CA VAL A 82 3.59 -2.16 4.54
C VAL A 82 4.85 -1.74 5.30
N LEU A 83 5.84 -1.21 4.58
CA LEU A 83 7.15 -0.90 5.14
C LEU A 83 7.13 0.27 6.13
N GLU A 84 6.04 1.01 6.18
CA GLU A 84 5.79 2.03 7.21
C GLU A 84 5.53 1.41 8.59
N GLU A 85 4.99 0.19 8.63
CA GLU A 85 4.46 -0.43 9.85
C GLU A 85 5.43 -1.42 10.50
N CYS A 86 6.57 -1.73 9.85
CA CYS A 86 7.51 -2.76 10.30
C CYS A 86 8.98 -2.30 10.21
N ASP A 87 9.93 -3.19 10.50
CA ASP A 87 11.35 -2.95 10.26
C ASP A 87 11.62 -3.02 8.74
N ALA A 88 11.64 -1.85 8.09
CA ALA A 88 11.77 -1.72 6.65
C ALA A 88 13.05 -2.36 6.10
N GLN A 89 14.18 -2.26 6.83
CA GLN A 89 15.44 -2.83 6.37
C GLN A 89 15.41 -4.35 6.36
N LYS A 90 14.83 -4.97 7.39
CA LYS A 90 14.63 -6.42 7.44
C LYS A 90 13.67 -6.88 6.37
N SER A 91 12.54 -6.18 6.20
CA SER A 91 11.55 -6.52 5.17
C SER A 91 12.11 -6.45 3.76
N ILE A 92 12.92 -5.42 3.45
CA ILE A 92 13.61 -5.31 2.15
C ILE A 92 14.60 -6.46 1.94
N ALA A 93 15.33 -6.88 3.00
CA ALA A 93 16.24 -8.02 2.94
C ALA A 93 15.47 -9.32 2.67
N GLU A 94 14.33 -9.54 3.34
CA GLU A 94 13.47 -10.70 3.12
C GLU A 94 12.85 -10.71 1.70
N ILE A 95 12.34 -9.57 1.23
CA ILE A 95 11.87 -9.42 -0.16
C ILE A 95 12.98 -9.86 -1.13
N LYS A 96 14.21 -9.41 -0.91
CA LYS A 96 15.33 -9.80 -1.76
C LYS A 96 15.67 -11.29 -1.63
N ARG A 97 15.63 -11.84 -0.41
CA ARG A 97 15.93 -13.25 -0.17
C ARG A 97 15.00 -14.17 -0.96
N VAL A 98 13.70 -13.92 -0.88
CA VAL A 98 12.68 -14.76 -1.51
C VAL A 98 12.56 -14.55 -3.02
N LEU A 99 13.10 -13.47 -3.59
CA LEU A 99 13.15 -13.25 -5.03
C LEU A 99 14.19 -14.19 -5.68
N LYS A 100 13.85 -14.72 -6.85
CA LYS A 100 14.80 -15.43 -7.73
C LYS A 100 15.89 -14.48 -8.24
N PRO A 101 17.08 -14.98 -8.61
CA PRO A 101 18.06 -14.18 -9.35
C PRO A 101 17.43 -13.53 -10.59
N GLY A 102 17.59 -12.21 -10.75
CA GLY A 102 16.93 -11.43 -11.80
C GLY A 102 15.46 -11.11 -11.54
N GLY A 103 14.89 -11.56 -10.44
CA GLY A 103 13.52 -11.22 -10.02
C GLY A 103 13.38 -9.75 -9.65
N VAL A 104 12.16 -9.23 -9.69
CA VAL A 104 11.85 -7.81 -9.52
C VAL A 104 11.07 -7.53 -8.23
N ALA A 105 11.48 -6.50 -7.49
CA ALA A 105 10.71 -5.93 -6.38
C ALA A 105 10.04 -4.62 -6.80
N GLY A 106 8.77 -4.45 -6.47
CA GLY A 106 8.04 -3.18 -6.53
C GLY A 106 7.59 -2.76 -5.15
N ILE A 107 8.11 -1.67 -4.63
CA ILE A 107 7.84 -1.20 -3.26
C ILE A 107 7.24 0.20 -3.31
N VAL A 108 6.12 0.37 -2.64
CA VAL A 108 5.39 1.64 -2.55
C VAL A 108 5.16 1.98 -1.08
N VAL A 109 5.55 3.18 -0.68
CA VAL A 109 5.31 3.72 0.65
C VAL A 109 4.65 5.09 0.57
N ARG A 110 4.00 5.53 1.65
CA ARG A 110 3.50 6.90 1.75
C ARG A 110 4.68 7.88 1.71
N ALA A 111 4.48 9.05 1.11
CA ALA A 111 5.45 10.13 1.10
C ALA A 111 5.08 11.16 2.19
N LEU A 112 5.52 10.92 3.44
CA LEU A 112 5.26 11.85 4.55
C LEU A 112 6.11 13.11 4.50
N ASP A 113 7.10 13.13 3.64
CA ASP A 113 7.98 14.25 3.30
C ASP A 113 7.41 15.14 2.19
N ALA A 114 6.22 14.83 1.68
CA ALA A 114 5.52 15.62 0.66
C ALA A 114 4.07 15.93 1.09
N PRO A 115 3.54 17.13 0.75
CA PRO A 115 2.18 17.49 1.12
C PRO A 115 1.15 16.70 0.34
N GLN A 116 0.03 16.33 0.99
CA GLN A 116 -1.16 15.89 0.27
C GLN A 116 -1.94 17.09 -0.28
N TRP A 117 -2.77 16.86 -1.28
CA TRP A 117 -3.49 17.92 -1.96
C TRP A 117 -5.01 17.65 -2.00
N TRP A 118 -5.78 18.72 -1.76
CA TRP A 118 -7.24 18.76 -1.84
C TRP A 118 -7.68 19.75 -2.92
N ASN A 119 -8.65 19.40 -3.76
CA ASN A 119 -9.20 20.30 -4.80
C ASN A 119 -10.22 21.30 -4.25
N ILE A 120 -9.95 21.89 -3.10
CA ILE A 120 -10.82 22.84 -2.42
C ILE A 120 -10.11 24.19 -2.22
N LYS A 121 -10.86 25.26 -2.05
CA LYS A 121 -10.33 26.60 -1.78
C LYS A 121 -10.58 26.98 -0.33
N VAL A 122 -9.57 26.85 0.50
CA VAL A 122 -9.59 27.21 1.92
C VAL A 122 -8.50 28.23 2.22
N SER A 123 -8.60 28.87 3.39
CA SER A 123 -7.53 29.77 3.86
C SER A 123 -6.19 29.06 4.01
N ASP A 124 -5.10 29.80 3.93
CA ASP A 124 -3.74 29.26 4.10
C ASP A 124 -3.56 28.56 5.44
N SER A 125 -4.23 29.04 6.49
CA SER A 125 -4.19 28.46 7.84
C SER A 125 -4.83 27.07 7.87
N VAL A 126 -5.92 26.84 7.14
CA VAL A 126 -6.57 25.54 6.99
C VAL A 126 -5.73 24.64 6.06
N ASN A 127 -5.34 25.17 4.91
CA ASN A 127 -4.56 24.43 3.93
C ASN A 127 -3.25 23.87 4.51
N LYS A 128 -2.54 24.66 5.31
CA LYS A 128 -1.31 24.24 6.00
C LYS A 128 -1.52 23.01 6.89
N ILE A 129 -2.68 22.88 7.51
CA ILE A 129 -3.01 21.75 8.39
C ILE A 129 -3.44 20.53 7.59
N ILE A 130 -4.39 20.69 6.66
CA ILE A 130 -4.97 19.58 5.92
C ILE A 130 -4.01 19.00 4.86
N SER A 131 -2.97 19.73 4.47
CA SER A 131 -1.94 19.25 3.55
C SER A 131 -0.91 18.34 4.19
N VAL A 132 -0.87 18.23 5.51
CA VAL A 132 0.06 17.34 6.21
C VAL A 132 -0.49 15.92 6.20
N PRO A 133 0.24 14.95 5.61
CA PRO A 133 -0.19 13.55 5.66
C PRO A 133 -0.16 13.00 7.09
N PRO A 134 -1.00 12.00 7.41
CA PRO A 134 -0.99 11.35 8.72
C PRO A 134 0.38 10.74 9.07
N GLN A 135 0.96 11.18 10.18
CA GLN A 135 2.33 10.86 10.62
C GLN A 135 2.38 9.57 11.48
N MET A 136 1.88 8.44 10.96
CA MET A 136 1.99 7.17 11.67
C MET A 136 2.97 6.25 10.95
N VAL A 137 4.15 6.07 11.52
CA VAL A 137 5.24 5.21 11.01
C VAL A 137 5.90 4.51 12.19
N SER A 138 6.17 3.23 12.05
CA SER A 138 6.99 2.48 13.00
C SER A 138 8.38 3.12 13.17
N PRO A 139 9.01 3.07 14.35
CA PRO A 139 10.36 3.64 14.55
C PRO A 139 11.43 3.14 13.57
N LYS A 140 11.23 1.96 12.96
CA LYS A 140 12.10 1.38 11.94
C LYS A 140 11.45 1.33 10.56
N GLY A 141 10.27 1.92 10.43
CA GLY A 141 9.55 1.99 9.16
C GLY A 141 10.16 3.02 8.20
N VAL A 142 9.65 3.05 6.99
CA VAL A 142 10.01 4.02 5.97
C VAL A 142 8.76 4.58 5.30
N ALA A 143 8.67 5.90 5.21
CA ALA A 143 7.57 6.62 4.57
C ALA A 143 8.06 7.95 3.96
N ASP A 144 9.23 7.93 3.34
CA ASP A 144 9.90 9.10 2.76
C ASP A 144 10.88 8.68 1.67
N MET A 145 11.63 9.63 1.12
CA MET A 145 12.63 9.42 0.06
C MET A 145 13.75 8.46 0.46
N SER A 146 13.96 8.17 1.76
CA SER A 146 14.99 7.21 2.20
C SER A 146 14.71 5.78 1.74
N LEU A 147 13.52 5.49 1.22
CA LEU A 147 13.20 4.22 0.56
C LEU A 147 14.24 3.86 -0.52
N TYR A 148 14.62 4.82 -1.37
CA TYR A 148 15.62 4.60 -2.41
C TYR A 148 16.97 4.14 -1.84
N GLU A 149 17.43 4.80 -0.79
CA GLU A 149 18.70 4.45 -0.14
C GLU A 149 18.67 3.06 0.50
N LYS A 150 17.54 2.73 1.16
CA LYS A 150 17.37 1.40 1.78
C LYS A 150 17.39 0.28 0.73
N ILE A 151 16.76 0.48 -0.42
CA ILE A 151 16.77 -0.48 -1.54
C ILE A 151 18.17 -0.61 -2.14
N LYS A 152 18.89 0.51 -2.29
CA LYS A 152 20.28 0.53 -2.76
C LYS A 152 21.23 -0.19 -1.78
N LEU A 153 21.09 0.05 -0.49
CA LEU A 153 21.88 -0.62 0.57
C LEU A 153 21.60 -2.14 0.60
N ALA A 154 20.41 -2.57 0.26
CA ALA A 154 20.09 -3.98 0.09
C ALA A 154 20.66 -4.59 -1.21
N ASN A 155 21.46 -3.85 -1.98
CA ASN A 155 22.10 -4.27 -3.22
C ASN A 155 21.12 -4.72 -4.33
N PHE A 156 19.96 -4.08 -4.44
CA PHE A 156 19.15 -4.17 -5.65
C PHE A 156 19.85 -3.44 -6.82
N LYS A 157 19.60 -3.89 -8.03
CA LYS A 157 20.17 -3.34 -9.26
C LYS A 157 19.10 -2.62 -10.08
N ASN A 158 19.52 -1.78 -11.03
CA ASN A 158 18.63 -1.08 -11.97
C ASN A 158 17.43 -0.42 -11.25
N ILE A 159 17.73 0.30 -10.16
CA ILE A 159 16.69 0.90 -9.32
C ILE A 159 16.06 2.07 -10.07
N LEU A 160 14.74 2.00 -10.24
CA LEU A 160 13.89 3.09 -10.69
C LEU A 160 13.10 3.61 -9.49
N SER A 161 13.24 4.90 -9.18
CA SER A 161 12.45 5.56 -8.12
C SER A 161 11.67 6.72 -8.73
N TYR A 162 10.38 6.83 -8.37
CA TYR A 162 9.49 7.88 -8.87
C TYR A 162 8.34 8.15 -7.90
N PRO A 163 7.81 9.40 -7.87
CA PRO A 163 6.61 9.70 -7.11
C PRO A 163 5.37 9.19 -7.85
N PHE A 164 4.36 8.81 -7.09
CA PHE A 164 3.02 8.50 -7.59
C PHE A 164 1.97 9.23 -6.74
N TRP A 165 0.91 9.73 -7.38
CA TRP A 165 -0.21 10.36 -6.69
C TRP A 165 -1.41 9.41 -6.69
N PHE A 166 -1.72 8.87 -5.52
CA PHE A 166 -2.96 8.14 -5.33
C PHE A 166 -4.10 9.13 -5.15
N THR A 167 -5.20 8.95 -5.88
CA THR A 167 -6.35 9.85 -5.84
C THR A 167 -7.58 9.12 -5.30
N ALA A 168 -8.22 9.70 -4.30
CA ALA A 168 -9.50 9.30 -3.74
C ALA A 168 -10.50 10.46 -3.87
N SER A 169 -11.78 10.15 -3.99
CA SER A 169 -12.85 11.16 -4.05
C SER A 169 -14.05 10.73 -3.22
N SER A 170 -14.93 11.67 -2.94
CA SER A 170 -16.20 11.41 -2.23
C SER A 170 -17.11 10.41 -2.95
N GLY A 171 -16.89 10.14 -4.25
CA GLY A 171 -17.66 9.19 -5.05
C GLY A 171 -16.90 7.92 -5.44
N ASN A 172 -15.57 7.92 -5.30
CA ASN A 172 -14.71 6.78 -5.64
C ASN A 172 -13.61 6.61 -4.59
N ASN A 173 -13.37 5.37 -4.14
CA ASN A 173 -12.53 5.07 -2.99
C ASN A 173 -12.97 5.84 -1.72
N SER A 174 -14.27 5.95 -1.50
CA SER A 174 -14.88 6.77 -0.46
C SER A 174 -14.34 6.44 0.94
N TYR A 175 -14.08 5.16 1.24
CA TYR A 175 -13.50 4.77 2.53
C TYR A 175 -12.16 5.47 2.83
N ILE A 176 -11.23 5.51 1.86
CA ILE A 176 -9.94 6.19 2.05
C ILE A 176 -10.16 7.70 2.14
N TYR A 177 -10.99 8.24 1.25
CA TYR A 177 -11.35 9.66 1.27
C TYR A 177 -11.94 10.05 2.64
N ASP A 178 -12.93 9.31 3.15
CA ASP A 178 -13.61 9.59 4.41
C ASP A 178 -12.67 9.48 5.62
N MET A 179 -11.75 8.52 5.58
CA MET A 179 -10.73 8.37 6.62
C MET A 179 -9.79 9.59 6.67
N TYR A 180 -9.32 10.07 5.53
CA TYR A 180 -8.45 11.26 5.48
C TYR A 180 -9.21 12.54 5.79
N TYR A 181 -10.45 12.69 5.33
CA TYR A 181 -11.33 13.79 5.67
C TYR A 181 -11.54 13.87 7.18
N GLY A 182 -11.92 12.77 7.82
CA GLY A 182 -12.13 12.72 9.27
C GLY A 182 -10.87 13.07 10.06
N ARG A 183 -9.71 12.58 9.65
CA ARG A 183 -8.42 12.91 10.28
C ARG A 183 -8.05 14.38 10.11
N ALA A 184 -8.16 14.93 8.91
CA ALA A 184 -7.90 16.34 8.63
C ALA A 184 -8.81 17.23 9.50
N ARG A 185 -10.10 16.91 9.54
CA ARG A 185 -11.10 17.63 10.33
C ARG A 185 -10.78 17.65 11.83
N GLN A 186 -10.29 16.53 12.39
CA GLN A 186 -9.91 16.44 13.81
C GLN A 186 -8.75 17.35 14.21
N LEU A 187 -7.90 17.74 13.27
CA LEU A 187 -6.75 18.64 13.50
C LEU A 187 -7.14 20.11 13.47
N LEU A 188 -8.33 20.45 13.01
CA LEU A 188 -8.85 21.80 12.83
C LEU A 188 -9.63 22.25 14.07
N ASN A 189 -9.54 23.56 14.42
CA ASN A 189 -10.46 24.16 15.39
C ASN A 189 -11.86 24.37 14.81
N ASN A 190 -12.85 24.68 15.62
CA ASN A 190 -14.26 24.77 15.20
C ASN A 190 -14.48 25.70 13.99
N LYS A 191 -13.88 26.88 13.98
CA LYS A 191 -14.00 27.83 12.85
C LYS A 191 -13.37 27.29 11.56
N GLN A 192 -12.23 26.63 11.67
CA GLN A 192 -11.54 26.00 10.55
C GLN A 192 -12.31 24.78 10.03
N GLN A 193 -12.96 24.02 10.91
CA GLN A 193 -13.85 22.91 10.53
C GLN A 193 -15.04 23.40 9.71
N GLU A 194 -15.70 24.49 10.15
CA GLU A 194 -16.80 25.11 9.40
C GLU A 194 -16.38 25.55 7.99
N GLU A 195 -15.20 26.17 7.88
CA GLU A 195 -14.64 26.55 6.59
C GLU A 195 -14.37 25.31 5.69
N PHE A 196 -13.70 24.30 6.23
CA PHE A 196 -13.35 23.06 5.54
C PHE A 196 -14.60 22.31 5.07
N ASP A 197 -15.57 22.07 5.98
CA ASP A 197 -16.81 21.37 5.68
C ASP A 197 -17.64 22.10 4.61
N LYS A 198 -17.70 23.43 4.70
CA LYS A 198 -18.39 24.28 3.72
C LYS A 198 -17.79 24.14 2.32
N GLU A 199 -16.46 24.18 2.21
CA GLU A 199 -15.80 24.08 0.91
C GLU A 199 -15.88 22.64 0.34
N ILE A 200 -15.79 21.62 1.14
CA ILE A 200 -16.08 20.23 0.72
C ILE A 200 -17.50 20.12 0.16
N LYS A 201 -18.50 20.69 0.83
CA LYS A 201 -19.88 20.71 0.35
C LYS A 201 -20.03 21.48 -0.96
N ASN A 202 -19.45 22.68 -1.07
CA ASN A 202 -19.49 23.50 -2.29
C ASN A 202 -18.90 22.76 -3.50
N VAL A 203 -17.79 22.05 -3.30
CA VAL A 203 -17.15 21.29 -4.39
C VAL A 203 -17.99 20.08 -4.76
N ASN A 204 -18.57 19.36 -3.78
CA ASN A 204 -19.41 18.19 -4.02
C ASN A 204 -20.73 18.53 -4.74
N GLU A 205 -21.28 19.73 -4.55
CA GLU A 205 -22.47 20.21 -5.28
C GLU A 205 -22.19 20.47 -6.78
N LYS A 206 -20.96 20.79 -7.14
CA LYS A 206 -20.53 21.11 -8.52
C LYS A 206 -19.83 19.95 -9.22
N SER A 207 -19.12 19.17 -8.45
CA SER A 207 -18.30 18.04 -8.88
C SER A 207 -18.00 17.16 -7.67
N GLN A 208 -16.99 16.30 -7.74
CA GLN A 208 -16.53 15.54 -6.59
C GLN A 208 -15.33 16.23 -5.92
N SER A 209 -15.31 16.27 -4.61
CA SER A 209 -14.11 16.63 -3.88
C SER A 209 -13.10 15.48 -4.00
N ILE A 210 -11.85 15.87 -4.24
CA ILE A 210 -10.73 14.97 -4.54
C ILE A 210 -9.61 15.22 -3.53
N LEU A 211 -9.07 14.13 -3.02
CA LEU A 211 -7.83 14.08 -2.27
C LEU A 211 -6.77 13.36 -3.12
N SER A 212 -5.60 13.95 -3.27
CA SER A 212 -4.42 13.31 -3.83
C SER A 212 -3.35 13.13 -2.77
N VAL A 213 -2.92 11.89 -2.57
CA VAL A 213 -1.91 11.50 -1.57
C VAL A 213 -0.64 11.10 -2.27
N PRO A 214 0.51 11.70 -1.93
CA PRO A 214 1.78 11.35 -2.54
C PRO A 214 2.31 10.01 -2.01
N LEU A 215 2.93 9.24 -2.88
CA LEU A 215 3.59 7.97 -2.59
C LEU A 215 4.99 7.97 -3.20
N HIS A 216 5.96 7.36 -2.52
CA HIS A 216 7.24 7.00 -3.10
C HIS A 216 7.19 5.57 -3.62
N CYS A 217 7.59 5.40 -4.88
CA CYS A 217 7.63 4.10 -5.54
C CYS A 217 9.07 3.77 -5.91
N CYS A 218 9.48 2.55 -5.64
CA CYS A 218 10.76 2.02 -6.08
C CYS A 218 10.59 0.66 -6.75
N ILE A 219 11.25 0.47 -7.87
CA ILE A 219 11.40 -0.83 -8.53
C ILE A 219 12.89 -1.16 -8.52
N GLY A 220 13.24 -2.40 -8.18
CA GLY A 220 14.63 -2.88 -8.19
C GLY A 220 14.71 -4.35 -8.55
N TYR A 221 15.84 -4.78 -9.10
CA TYR A 221 16.09 -6.16 -9.50
C TYR A 221 17.12 -6.82 -8.57
N LYS A 222 16.89 -8.09 -8.24
CA LYS A 222 17.85 -8.89 -7.47
C LYS A 222 19.08 -9.24 -8.26
#